data_11f9c131949672229a62ebcc5fafcfc7
#
_entry.id   11f9c131949672229a62ebcc5fafcfc7
#
_cell.length_a   1.000
_cell.length_b   1.000
_cell.length_c   1.000
_cell.angle_alpha   90.00
_cell.angle_beta   90.00
_cell.angle_gamma   90.00
#
_symmetry.space_group_name_H-M   'P 1'
#
loop_
_entity.id
_entity.type
_entity.pdbx_description
1 polymer ?
#
loop_
_entity_poly.entity_id
_entity_poly.type
_entity_poly.pdbx_seq_one_letter_code
_entity_poly.pdbx_strand_id
1 'polypeptide(L)'
;MVFSKSGQVYKNKFITVSSNCEKKVDVACVSVWEENKWKLEEMQNYPKLFCNFPLIGTEKFAFPIVINSKEFRVSQERNDIHENVIENRVILEQAIYLYENLIEAWMNAKPENFFHLCKIKEDTTRSAYLCEYEKKIKNVYKQAKIVTTVDKFGNTTLNSLYINEKKNVVIPYYEKKRNSFWQLFRFFFDKQIPREGEIEYWAEVCSENVIDLSKLKKRIINNDKIKDDLERIGEEKYLEALNNLNKLCLDHNSQTFPYDMKLLNQRFEFVDISKLMNDESDDELKDILLLFNNDVRRKLLHKGINIFNNNFERYRNQNIANELCAIIRRKLSDESNGAQRKNEDQATFNRLTDWFLNNANEAKMLFADVYEKQHLLTQPEETIRNCRKIKCTI
;
A
#
# COMPACT_ATOMS: atom_id res chain seq x y z
N MET A 1 29.08 33.84 4.66
CA MET A 1 28.76 34.44 3.35
C MET A 1 29.95 34.17 2.43
N VAL A 2 29.77 33.38 1.37
CA VAL A 2 30.86 33.08 0.43
C VAL A 2 30.57 33.87 -0.84
N PHE A 3 31.39 34.82 -1.17
CA PHE A 3 31.28 35.59 -2.42
C PHE A 3 32.17 34.98 -3.51
N SER A 4 31.64 34.82 -4.72
CA SER A 4 32.49 34.51 -5.86
C SER A 4 32.99 35.76 -6.55
N LYS A 5 34.13 35.65 -7.20
CA LYS A 5 34.75 36.76 -7.99
C LYS A 5 33.90 37.22 -9.20
N SER A 6 32.82 36.55 -9.53
CA SER A 6 31.98 36.82 -10.72
C SER A 6 30.68 37.57 -10.43
N GLY A 7 30.43 38.04 -9.21
CA GLY A 7 29.26 38.82 -8.86
C GLY A 7 27.92 38.04 -8.85
N GLN A 8 27.93 36.74 -9.10
CA GLN A 8 26.74 35.90 -8.91
C GLN A 8 26.55 35.60 -7.43
N VAL A 9 25.37 35.88 -6.90
CA VAL A 9 24.98 35.54 -5.53
C VAL A 9 24.88 34.02 -5.43
N TYR A 10 25.92 33.40 -4.88
CA TYR A 10 25.84 32.00 -4.49
C TYR A 10 24.95 31.88 -3.25
N LYS A 11 24.19 30.77 -3.20
CA LYS A 11 23.37 30.38 -2.05
C LYS A 11 24.15 30.65 -0.75
N ASN A 12 23.48 31.27 0.22
CA ASN A 12 24.07 31.46 1.53
C ASN A 12 24.28 30.12 2.22
N LYS A 13 25.46 29.53 2.13
CA LYS A 13 25.82 28.28 2.82
C LYS A 13 26.32 28.59 4.23
N PHE A 14 25.83 27.79 5.16
CA PHE A 14 26.18 27.90 6.58
C PHE A 14 26.66 26.54 7.07
N ILE A 15 27.66 26.58 7.97
CA ILE A 15 28.05 25.39 8.73
C ILE A 15 27.48 25.55 10.13
N THR A 16 26.59 24.60 10.48
CA THR A 16 26.02 24.54 11.82
C THR A 16 26.83 23.55 12.65
N VAL A 17 27.29 23.98 13.81
CA VAL A 17 28.18 23.21 14.69
C VAL A 17 27.53 23.03 16.05
N SER A 18 27.58 21.80 16.57
CA SER A 18 27.37 21.51 18.00
C SER A 18 28.68 21.10 18.61
N SER A 19 29.09 21.75 19.69
CA SER A 19 30.46 21.68 20.25
C SER A 19 30.44 21.31 21.72
N ASN A 20 31.47 20.53 22.13
CA ASN A 20 31.85 20.38 23.52
C ASN A 20 33.27 20.85 23.73
N CYS A 21 33.44 22.05 24.28
CA CYS A 21 34.73 22.69 24.46
C CYS A 21 35.65 21.95 25.44
N GLU A 22 35.11 21.35 26.50
CA GLU A 22 35.89 20.59 27.48
C GLU A 22 36.49 19.33 26.87
N LYS A 23 35.69 18.60 26.07
CA LYS A 23 36.12 17.37 25.39
C LYS A 23 36.73 17.62 24.02
N LYS A 24 36.73 18.87 23.56
CA LYS A 24 37.32 19.29 22.27
C LYS A 24 36.79 18.50 21.08
N VAL A 25 35.47 18.27 21.06
CA VAL A 25 34.74 17.55 20.01
C VAL A 25 33.70 18.48 19.41
N ASP A 26 33.63 18.52 18.11
CA ASP A 26 32.62 19.23 17.34
C ASP A 26 31.96 18.27 16.38
N VAL A 27 30.65 18.45 16.16
CA VAL A 27 29.91 17.82 15.03
C VAL A 27 29.33 18.93 14.18
N ALA A 28 29.31 18.74 12.85
CA ALA A 28 28.89 19.79 11.94
C ALA A 28 28.14 19.28 10.75
N CYS A 29 27.13 20.05 10.30
CA CYS A 29 26.42 19.85 9.06
C CYS A 29 26.40 21.13 8.21
N VAL A 30 26.07 20.99 6.92
CA VAL A 30 25.91 22.11 6.00
C VAL A 30 24.42 22.39 5.80
N SER A 31 24.05 23.66 5.83
CA SER A 31 22.73 24.16 5.56
C SER A 31 22.75 25.35 4.62
N VAL A 32 21.63 25.60 3.96
CA VAL A 32 21.46 26.75 3.06
C VAL A 32 20.18 27.48 3.47
N TRP A 33 20.23 28.81 3.46
CA TRP A 33 19.04 29.63 3.60
C TRP A 33 18.55 30.05 2.21
N GLU A 34 17.38 29.54 1.80
CA GLU A 34 16.80 29.76 0.49
C GLU A 34 15.27 29.86 0.61
N GLU A 35 14.65 30.82 -0.10
CA GLU A 35 13.19 31.00 -0.09
C GLU A 35 12.57 31.14 1.31
N ASN A 36 13.22 31.84 2.19
CA ASN A 36 12.83 32.00 3.61
C ASN A 36 12.76 30.70 4.42
N LYS A 37 13.52 29.69 4.02
CA LYS A 37 13.60 28.40 4.71
C LYS A 37 15.03 27.90 4.81
N TRP A 38 15.29 27.15 5.86
CA TRP A 38 16.49 26.35 5.97
C TRP A 38 16.34 25.07 5.15
N LYS A 39 17.38 24.73 4.39
CA LYS A 39 17.53 23.45 3.69
C LYS A 39 18.83 22.81 4.13
N LEU A 40 18.77 21.54 4.52
CA LEU A 40 19.99 20.79 4.85
C LEU A 40 20.60 20.22 3.57
N GLU A 41 21.94 20.20 3.50
CA GLU A 41 22.65 19.68 2.34
C GLU A 41 23.31 18.33 2.63
N GLU A 42 23.42 17.55 1.58
CA GLU A 42 24.06 16.24 1.62
C GLU A 42 25.58 16.37 1.84
N MET A 43 26.11 15.51 2.71
CA MET A 43 27.53 15.49 3.04
C MET A 43 28.23 14.15 2.68
N GLN A 44 27.63 13.34 1.80
CA GLN A 44 28.15 11.99 1.49
C GLN A 44 29.56 11.96 0.90
N ASN A 45 29.91 12.98 0.13
CA ASN A 45 31.20 13.06 -0.56
C ASN A 45 32.27 13.86 0.20
N TYR A 46 31.98 14.22 1.45
CA TYR A 46 32.95 14.91 2.30
C TYR A 46 33.57 13.91 3.28
N PRO A 47 34.88 14.07 3.58
CA PRO A 47 35.52 13.38 4.71
C PRO A 47 34.66 13.56 5.97
N LYS A 48 34.45 12.50 6.70
CA LYS A 48 33.59 12.51 7.91
C LYS A 48 34.37 12.84 9.17
N LEU A 49 35.65 12.60 9.16
CA LEU A 49 36.53 12.83 10.30
C LEU A 49 37.54 13.92 10.00
N PHE A 50 37.74 14.82 10.98
CA PHE A 50 38.71 15.91 10.96
C PHE A 50 39.53 15.87 12.22
N CYS A 51 40.87 16.02 12.04
CA CYS A 51 41.82 16.25 13.11
C CYS A 51 42.62 17.52 12.76
N ASN A 52 42.04 18.71 12.97
CA ASN A 52 42.38 20.00 12.42
C ASN A 52 42.26 20.09 10.88
N PHE A 53 42.53 19.01 10.18
CA PHE A 53 42.41 18.86 8.73
C PHE A 53 41.56 17.65 8.41
N PRO A 54 40.94 17.58 7.21
CA PRO A 54 40.16 16.42 6.79
C PRO A 54 41.02 15.16 6.73
N LEU A 55 40.49 14.05 7.23
CA LEU A 55 41.08 12.73 7.06
C LEU A 55 40.47 12.14 5.76
N ILE A 56 41.26 12.25 4.67
CA ILE A 56 40.83 11.82 3.34
C ILE A 56 40.72 10.30 3.30
N GLY A 57 39.57 9.78 2.79
CA GLY A 57 39.24 8.35 2.84
C GLY A 57 38.12 8.01 3.85
N THR A 58 37.77 8.99 4.73
CA THR A 58 36.70 8.77 5.73
C THR A 58 35.29 9.11 5.24
N GLU A 59 35.06 9.24 3.93
CA GLU A 59 33.75 9.53 3.33
C GLU A 59 32.71 8.42 3.60
N LYS A 60 33.21 7.21 3.87
CA LYS A 60 32.36 6.05 4.21
C LYS A 60 32.24 5.79 5.71
N PHE A 61 32.79 6.68 6.54
CA PHE A 61 32.70 6.49 7.99
C PHE A 61 31.23 6.41 8.45
N ALA A 62 30.98 5.63 9.50
CA ALA A 62 29.65 5.34 10.01
C ALA A 62 28.97 6.51 10.72
N PHE A 63 28.99 7.70 10.11
CA PHE A 63 28.37 8.91 10.63
C PHE A 63 27.78 9.77 9.50
N PRO A 64 26.58 10.34 9.66
CA PRO A 64 25.91 11.06 8.57
C PRO A 64 26.52 12.46 8.33
N ILE A 65 27.18 13.05 9.31
CA ILE A 65 27.73 14.39 9.30
C ILE A 65 29.22 14.36 9.65
N VAL A 66 29.86 15.50 9.81
CA VAL A 66 31.30 15.62 10.12
C VAL A 66 31.54 15.61 11.62
N ILE A 67 32.61 14.92 12.04
CA ILE A 67 33.16 14.98 13.40
C ILE A 67 34.54 15.62 13.31
N ASN A 68 34.83 16.62 14.16
CA ASN A 68 36.13 17.23 14.30
C ASN A 68 36.61 17.10 15.73
N SER A 69 37.84 16.61 15.89
CA SER A 69 38.55 16.67 17.16
C SER A 69 40.05 16.65 16.93
N LYS A 70 40.75 17.61 17.50
CA LYS A 70 42.24 17.65 17.48
C LYS A 70 42.88 16.55 18.33
N GLU A 71 42.10 15.88 19.17
CA GLU A 71 42.56 14.81 20.05
C GLU A 71 42.47 13.41 19.40
N PHE A 72 41.99 13.31 18.16
CA PHE A 72 41.97 12.04 17.45
C PHE A 72 43.37 11.43 17.31
N ARG A 73 43.48 10.16 17.63
CA ARG A 73 44.67 9.33 17.34
C ARG A 73 44.47 8.73 15.94
N VAL A 74 45.13 9.37 14.97
CA VAL A 74 44.99 9.08 13.54
C VAL A 74 46.04 8.07 13.06
N SER A 75 45.74 7.37 11.96
CA SER A 75 46.68 6.53 11.24
C SER A 75 47.89 7.33 10.73
N GLN A 76 48.97 6.63 10.42
CA GLN A 76 50.19 7.29 9.91
C GLN A 76 49.93 8.00 8.58
N GLU A 77 49.08 7.41 7.71
CA GLU A 77 48.66 8.00 6.42
C GLU A 77 47.61 9.11 6.60
N ARG A 78 47.11 9.33 7.81
CA ARG A 78 46.04 10.30 8.14
C ARG A 78 44.75 10.11 7.31
N ASN A 79 44.44 8.87 6.98
CA ASN A 79 43.23 8.47 6.22
C ASN A 79 42.18 7.78 7.09
N ASP A 80 42.48 7.51 8.37
CA ASP A 80 41.56 6.88 9.33
C ASP A 80 42.02 7.18 10.78
N ILE A 81 41.24 6.69 11.74
CA ILE A 81 41.51 6.70 13.17
C ILE A 81 41.78 5.29 13.69
N HIS A 82 42.55 5.18 14.77
CA HIS A 82 42.75 3.90 15.45
C HIS A 82 41.58 3.56 16.33
N GLU A 83 40.65 2.68 15.86
CA GLU A 83 39.41 2.30 16.55
C GLU A 83 39.62 1.65 17.93
N ASN A 84 40.73 0.97 18.12
CA ASN A 84 41.06 0.30 19.39
C ASN A 84 41.60 1.25 20.48
N VAL A 85 41.84 2.50 20.14
CA VAL A 85 42.32 3.51 21.09
C VAL A 85 41.12 4.07 21.87
N ILE A 86 41.22 4.03 23.19
CA ILE A 86 40.14 4.44 24.11
C ILE A 86 39.74 5.89 23.90
N GLU A 87 40.71 6.77 23.68
CA GLU A 87 40.49 8.20 23.44
C GLU A 87 39.60 8.43 22.22
N ASN A 88 39.83 7.71 21.12
CA ASN A 88 38.99 7.80 19.91
C ASN A 88 37.58 7.35 20.19
N ARG A 89 37.41 6.27 20.96
CA ARG A 89 36.05 5.79 21.34
C ARG A 89 35.30 6.81 22.20
N VAL A 90 35.98 7.46 23.13
CA VAL A 90 35.38 8.55 23.95
C VAL A 90 34.95 9.72 23.08
N ILE A 91 35.76 10.11 22.08
CA ILE A 91 35.43 11.17 21.12
C ILE A 91 34.19 10.76 20.31
N LEU A 92 34.14 9.54 19.80
CA LEU A 92 33.00 9.05 19.01
C LEU A 92 31.70 8.98 19.84
N GLU A 93 31.75 8.52 21.08
CA GLU A 93 30.55 8.52 21.97
C GLU A 93 30.09 9.97 22.26
N GLN A 94 31.03 10.89 22.47
CA GLN A 94 30.69 12.31 22.63
C GLN A 94 30.06 12.89 21.35
N ALA A 95 30.50 12.44 20.16
CA ALA A 95 29.97 12.91 18.90
C ALA A 95 28.48 12.47 18.72
N ILE A 96 28.07 11.29 19.24
CA ILE A 96 26.67 10.87 19.24
C ILE A 96 25.82 11.86 20.05
N TYR A 97 26.25 12.20 21.26
CA TYR A 97 25.54 13.16 22.12
C TYR A 97 25.40 14.54 21.45
N LEU A 98 26.48 15.04 20.83
CA LEU A 98 26.45 16.31 20.11
C LEU A 98 25.56 16.26 18.86
N TYR A 99 25.49 15.11 18.21
CA TYR A 99 24.58 14.88 17.07
C TYR A 99 23.11 14.93 17.49
N GLU A 100 22.77 14.35 18.63
CA GLU A 100 21.43 14.44 19.21
C GLU A 100 21.04 15.90 19.46
N ASN A 101 21.91 16.69 20.11
CA ASN A 101 21.70 18.11 20.33
C ASN A 101 21.55 18.89 19.01
N LEU A 102 22.29 18.52 17.97
CA LEU A 102 22.22 19.16 16.65
C LEU A 102 20.87 18.86 15.98
N ILE A 103 20.38 17.63 16.07
CA ILE A 103 19.05 17.24 15.58
C ILE A 103 17.96 18.03 16.32
N GLU A 104 18.01 18.11 17.65
CA GLU A 104 17.05 18.88 18.44
C GLU A 104 17.02 20.36 18.05
N ALA A 105 18.17 20.97 17.85
CA ALA A 105 18.28 22.35 17.39
C ALA A 105 17.60 22.54 16.02
N TRP A 106 17.81 21.62 15.09
CA TRP A 106 17.22 21.67 13.77
C TRP A 106 15.72 21.35 13.78
N MET A 107 15.22 20.50 14.68
CA MET A 107 13.78 20.25 14.84
C MET A 107 13.02 21.55 15.15
N ASN A 108 13.60 22.43 15.95
CA ASN A 108 13.02 23.74 16.25
C ASN A 108 13.00 24.68 15.04
N ALA A 109 14.02 24.62 14.17
CA ALA A 109 14.12 25.42 12.96
C ALA A 109 13.31 24.90 11.77
N LYS A 110 12.81 23.65 11.86
CA LYS A 110 11.99 22.96 10.84
C LYS A 110 12.55 23.05 9.41
N PRO A 111 13.79 22.61 9.17
CA PRO A 111 14.41 22.70 7.86
C PRO A 111 13.76 21.72 6.88
N GLU A 112 13.96 21.95 5.61
CA GLU A 112 13.74 20.96 4.56
C GLU A 112 14.92 19.98 4.47
N ASN A 113 14.68 18.80 3.92
CA ASN A 113 15.68 17.77 3.63
C ASN A 113 16.36 17.16 4.87
N PHE A 114 15.62 16.96 5.95
CA PHE A 114 16.15 16.36 7.19
C PHE A 114 16.85 15.01 6.96
N PHE A 115 16.44 14.25 5.96
CA PHE A 115 17.03 12.97 5.59
C PHE A 115 18.55 13.07 5.33
N HIS A 116 19.08 14.24 4.95
CA HIS A 116 20.51 14.43 4.75
C HIS A 116 21.33 14.32 6.04
N LEU A 117 20.71 14.57 7.20
CA LEU A 117 21.36 14.32 8.50
C LEU A 117 21.33 12.85 8.92
N CYS A 118 20.61 11.99 8.22
CA CYS A 118 20.37 10.59 8.59
C CYS A 118 21.08 9.60 7.66
N LYS A 119 21.56 10.07 6.49
CA LYS A 119 22.11 9.23 5.45
C LYS A 119 23.54 8.79 5.77
N ILE A 120 23.71 7.50 6.04
CA ILE A 120 25.02 6.88 6.26
C ILE A 120 25.36 6.06 5.02
N LYS A 121 26.55 6.26 4.46
CA LYS A 121 27.01 5.50 3.29
C LYS A 121 27.23 4.04 3.69
N GLU A 122 26.66 3.10 2.93
CA GLU A 122 26.85 1.67 3.20
C GLU A 122 28.32 1.27 2.99
N ASP A 123 28.84 0.49 3.93
CA ASP A 123 30.15 -0.14 3.83
C ASP A 123 30.11 -1.49 4.57
N THR A 124 30.25 -2.56 3.82
CA THR A 124 30.22 -3.94 4.36
C THR A 124 31.53 -4.35 5.04
N THR A 125 32.58 -3.52 4.94
CA THR A 125 33.92 -3.79 5.49
C THR A 125 34.12 -3.20 6.89
N ARG A 126 33.08 -2.56 7.47
CA ARG A 126 33.15 -1.95 8.80
C ARG A 126 33.45 -2.97 9.90
N SER A 127 34.26 -2.54 10.84
CA SER A 127 34.52 -3.30 12.06
C SER A 127 33.26 -3.50 12.90
N ALA A 128 33.30 -4.49 13.81
CA ALA A 128 32.20 -4.74 14.75
C ALA A 128 31.88 -3.49 15.61
N TYR A 129 32.90 -2.73 16.01
CA TYR A 129 32.74 -1.50 16.76
C TYR A 129 32.01 -0.42 15.95
N LEU A 130 32.41 -0.19 14.70
CA LEU A 130 31.74 0.79 13.84
C LEU A 130 30.31 0.38 13.49
N CYS A 131 30.03 -0.91 13.37
CA CYS A 131 28.66 -1.39 13.20
C CYS A 131 27.79 -1.12 14.45
N GLU A 132 28.33 -1.27 15.66
CA GLU A 132 27.64 -0.91 16.88
C GLU A 132 27.42 0.61 17.00
N TYR A 133 28.45 1.38 16.66
CA TYR A 133 28.38 2.84 16.61
C TYR A 133 27.32 3.33 15.64
N GLU A 134 27.25 2.76 14.43
CA GLU A 134 26.19 3.04 13.45
C GLU A 134 24.80 2.76 14.00
N LYS A 135 24.61 1.65 14.73
CA LYS A 135 23.33 1.33 15.37
C LYS A 135 22.90 2.42 16.37
N LYS A 136 23.83 2.91 17.18
CA LYS A 136 23.55 3.99 18.14
C LYS A 136 23.10 5.26 17.42
N ILE A 137 23.78 5.66 16.35
CA ILE A 137 23.42 6.82 15.52
C ILE A 137 22.05 6.64 14.89
N LYS A 138 21.78 5.45 14.32
CA LYS A 138 20.47 5.12 13.76
C LYS A 138 19.35 5.21 14.79
N ASN A 139 19.61 4.83 16.03
CA ASN A 139 18.61 4.95 17.10
C ASN A 139 18.30 6.42 17.42
N VAL A 140 19.27 7.33 17.39
CA VAL A 140 19.03 8.76 17.62
C VAL A 140 18.04 9.30 16.57
N TYR A 141 18.35 9.19 15.28
CA TYR A 141 17.47 9.79 14.27
C TYR A 141 16.15 9.04 14.07
N LYS A 142 16.09 7.74 14.35
CA LYS A 142 14.84 6.96 14.26
C LYS A 142 13.79 7.41 15.26
N GLN A 143 14.20 7.88 16.43
CA GLN A 143 13.30 8.35 17.48
C GLN A 143 13.00 9.84 17.40
N ALA A 144 13.81 10.61 16.70
CA ALA A 144 13.63 12.04 16.53
C ALA A 144 12.44 12.36 15.59
N LYS A 145 11.68 13.43 15.87
CA LYS A 145 10.55 13.89 15.06
C LYS A 145 11.03 14.72 13.87
N ILE A 146 11.65 14.06 12.89
CA ILE A 146 12.34 14.70 11.76
C ILE A 146 11.73 14.41 10.39
N VAL A 147 10.80 13.46 10.31
CA VAL A 147 10.12 13.11 9.05
C VAL A 147 8.89 13.99 8.88
N THR A 148 8.89 14.82 7.84
CA THR A 148 7.67 15.54 7.48
C THR A 148 6.70 14.58 6.82
N THR A 149 5.64 14.26 7.52
CA THR A 149 4.61 13.33 7.06
C THR A 149 3.35 14.05 6.64
N VAL A 150 2.57 13.38 5.80
CA VAL A 150 1.27 13.83 5.29
C VAL A 150 0.23 12.81 5.67
N ASP A 151 -0.90 13.28 6.21
CA ASP A 151 -2.08 12.46 6.44
C ASP A 151 -2.99 12.37 5.19
N LYS A 152 -4.07 11.60 5.27
CA LYS A 152 -5.04 11.45 4.18
C LYS A 152 -5.73 12.76 3.76
N PHE A 153 -5.78 13.76 4.65
CA PHE A 153 -6.39 15.07 4.37
C PHE A 153 -5.40 16.09 3.80
N GLY A 154 -4.10 15.78 3.78
CA GLY A 154 -3.05 16.67 3.31
C GLY A 154 -2.39 17.50 4.41
N ASN A 155 -2.77 17.30 5.68
CA ASN A 155 -2.12 17.98 6.78
C ASN A 155 -0.70 17.45 6.97
N THR A 156 0.23 18.34 7.23
CA THR A 156 1.63 17.99 7.44
C THR A 156 1.98 18.03 8.91
N THR A 157 2.68 17.01 9.39
CA THR A 157 3.17 16.91 10.77
C THR A 157 4.59 16.36 10.78
N LEU A 158 5.38 16.70 11.81
CA LEU A 158 6.66 16.09 12.05
C LEU A 158 6.50 14.83 12.89
N ASN A 159 7.01 13.72 12.40
CA ASN A 159 6.93 12.43 13.05
C ASN A 159 8.30 11.75 13.14
N SER A 160 8.45 10.85 14.11
CA SER A 160 9.60 9.96 14.20
C SER A 160 9.37 8.69 13.38
N LEU A 161 10.45 8.11 12.84
CA LEU A 161 10.38 6.82 12.13
C LEU A 161 9.87 5.69 13.04
N TYR A 162 10.23 5.74 14.32
CA TYR A 162 9.86 4.76 15.34
C TYR A 162 9.30 5.44 16.60
N ILE A 163 8.37 4.76 17.27
CA ILE A 163 7.90 5.08 18.63
C ILE A 163 7.95 3.79 19.44
N ASN A 164 8.67 3.80 20.56
CA ASN A 164 8.84 2.62 21.42
C ASN A 164 9.20 1.35 20.61
N GLU A 165 10.22 1.46 19.78
CA GLU A 165 10.72 0.40 18.89
C GLU A 165 9.74 -0.09 17.81
N LYS A 166 8.54 0.47 17.73
CA LYS A 166 7.56 0.16 16.70
C LYS A 166 7.64 1.15 15.54
N LYS A 167 7.49 0.65 14.33
CA LYS A 167 7.43 1.47 13.13
C LYS A 167 6.23 2.42 13.19
N ASN A 168 6.50 3.72 13.18
CA ASN A 168 5.50 4.76 13.21
C ASN A 168 5.22 5.30 11.80
N VAL A 169 6.28 5.72 11.10
CA VAL A 169 6.17 6.19 9.71
C VAL A 169 6.36 5.01 8.75
N VAL A 170 5.50 4.91 7.76
CA VAL A 170 5.56 3.92 6.68
C VAL A 170 5.98 4.62 5.39
N ILE A 171 6.88 4.02 4.64
CA ILE A 171 7.47 4.60 3.43
C ILE A 171 6.94 3.83 2.22
N PRO A 172 5.93 4.35 1.50
CA PRO A 172 5.42 3.72 0.29
C PRO A 172 6.37 3.98 -0.88
N TYR A 173 7.18 3.01 -1.27
CA TYR A 173 8.15 3.18 -2.34
C TYR A 173 8.02 2.12 -3.43
N TYR A 174 7.82 2.59 -4.66
CA TYR A 174 7.84 1.79 -5.88
C TYR A 174 8.51 2.59 -7.00
N GLU A 175 9.71 2.19 -7.38
CA GLU A 175 10.60 2.96 -8.24
C GLU A 175 9.99 3.37 -9.58
N LYS A 176 9.29 2.45 -10.26
CA LYS A 176 8.75 2.68 -11.62
C LYS A 176 7.60 3.68 -11.68
N LYS A 177 6.80 3.80 -10.62
CA LYS A 177 5.55 4.60 -10.59
C LYS A 177 5.37 5.26 -9.22
N ARG A 178 6.36 6.04 -8.79
CA ARG A 178 6.45 6.63 -7.43
C ARG A 178 5.19 7.38 -7.02
N ASN A 179 4.75 8.34 -7.82
CA ASN A 179 3.62 9.23 -7.50
C ASN A 179 2.30 8.47 -7.42
N SER A 180 2.00 7.62 -8.42
CA SER A 180 0.77 6.83 -8.43
C SER A 180 0.71 5.85 -7.27
N PHE A 181 1.85 5.26 -6.90
CA PHE A 181 1.94 4.35 -5.78
C PHE A 181 1.75 5.07 -4.43
N TRP A 182 2.34 6.25 -4.26
CA TRP A 182 2.17 7.09 -3.07
C TRP A 182 0.71 7.51 -2.89
N GLN A 183 0.03 7.96 -3.95
CA GLN A 183 -1.38 8.32 -3.93
C GLN A 183 -2.27 7.15 -3.55
N LEU A 184 -2.04 5.96 -4.13
CA LEU A 184 -2.78 4.75 -3.79
C LEU A 184 -2.58 4.34 -2.33
N PHE A 185 -1.34 4.38 -1.84
CA PHE A 185 -1.07 4.03 -0.45
C PHE A 185 -1.81 4.97 0.50
N ARG A 186 -1.79 6.27 0.24
CA ARG A 186 -2.50 7.29 1.01
C ARG A 186 -4.01 7.10 0.99
N PHE A 187 -4.55 6.61 -0.13
CA PHE A 187 -5.97 6.33 -0.28
C PHE A 187 -6.42 5.16 0.61
N PHE A 188 -5.71 4.04 0.58
CA PHE A 188 -6.10 2.83 1.30
C PHE A 188 -5.77 2.85 2.79
N PHE A 189 -4.75 3.61 3.20
CA PHE A 189 -4.26 3.55 4.58
C PHE A 189 -4.24 4.90 5.26
N ASP A 190 -4.81 4.95 6.46
CA ASP A 190 -4.72 6.09 7.37
C ASP A 190 -3.42 5.98 8.17
N LYS A 191 -2.30 6.21 7.50
CA LYS A 191 -0.96 6.14 8.09
C LYS A 191 -0.18 7.41 7.79
N GLN A 192 0.71 7.75 8.70
CA GLN A 192 1.67 8.81 8.48
C GLN A 192 2.72 8.35 7.46
N ILE A 193 2.81 9.05 6.34
CA ILE A 193 3.73 8.76 5.25
C ILE A 193 4.55 10.00 4.91
N PRO A 194 5.83 9.87 4.49
CA PRO A 194 6.65 11.00 4.09
C PRO A 194 5.99 11.78 2.94
N ARG A 195 6.36 13.06 2.80
CA ARG A 195 5.99 13.85 1.62
C ARG A 195 6.41 13.14 0.34
N GLU A 196 5.61 13.28 -0.72
CA GLU A 196 5.84 12.63 -2.01
C GLU A 196 7.28 12.85 -2.54
N GLY A 197 7.80 14.08 -2.48
CA GLY A 197 9.15 14.41 -2.93
C GLY A 197 10.30 13.89 -2.05
N GLU A 198 10.01 13.39 -0.85
CA GLU A 198 11.02 12.89 0.11
C GLU A 198 11.07 11.37 0.22
N ILE A 199 10.14 10.65 -0.42
CA ILE A 199 9.97 9.19 -0.23
C ILE A 199 11.21 8.39 -0.58
N GLU A 200 11.86 8.71 -1.70
CA GLU A 200 13.05 8.02 -2.17
C GLU A 200 14.19 8.14 -1.15
N TYR A 201 14.42 9.34 -0.66
CA TYR A 201 15.46 9.61 0.33
C TYR A 201 15.19 8.87 1.66
N TRP A 202 13.95 8.90 2.14
CA TRP A 202 13.60 8.16 3.35
C TRP A 202 13.64 6.65 3.15
N ALA A 203 13.38 6.16 1.93
CA ALA A 203 13.52 4.74 1.59
C ALA A 203 14.99 4.28 1.65
N GLU A 204 15.92 5.12 1.24
CA GLU A 204 17.35 4.87 1.40
C GLU A 204 17.80 4.89 2.87
N VAL A 205 17.28 5.83 3.67
CA VAL A 205 17.63 5.98 5.09
C VAL A 205 17.06 4.84 5.95
N CYS A 206 15.86 4.35 5.63
CA CYS A 206 15.12 3.39 6.46
C CYS A 206 14.38 2.35 5.61
N SER A 207 15.14 1.49 4.93
CA SER A 207 14.61 0.45 4.04
C SER A 207 13.67 -0.53 4.74
N GLU A 208 13.84 -0.77 6.04
CA GLU A 208 12.98 -1.62 6.82
C GLU A 208 11.54 -1.10 6.98
N ASN A 209 11.31 0.21 6.81
CA ASN A 209 9.98 0.83 6.84
C ASN A 209 9.31 0.89 5.47
N VAL A 210 10.00 0.43 4.42
CA VAL A 210 9.50 0.46 3.06
C VAL A 210 8.38 -0.55 2.86
N ILE A 211 7.30 -0.07 2.28
CA ILE A 211 6.20 -0.89 1.74
C ILE A 211 6.27 -0.80 0.22
N ASP A 212 6.56 -1.92 -0.40
CA ASP A 212 6.53 -2.11 -1.85
C ASP A 212 5.13 -2.52 -2.35
N LEU A 213 4.99 -2.66 -3.67
CA LEU A 213 3.72 -3.04 -4.32
C LEU A 213 3.20 -4.40 -3.82
N SER A 214 4.08 -5.37 -3.58
CA SER A 214 3.69 -6.70 -3.08
C SER A 214 3.13 -6.63 -1.66
N LYS A 215 3.78 -5.88 -0.77
CA LYS A 215 3.32 -5.68 0.60
C LYS A 215 2.02 -4.87 0.64
N LEU A 216 1.86 -3.85 -0.23
CA LEU A 216 0.62 -3.09 -0.36
C LEU A 216 -0.53 -4.00 -0.77
N LYS A 217 -0.35 -4.78 -1.85
CA LYS A 217 -1.34 -5.74 -2.35
C LYS A 217 -1.78 -6.72 -1.25
N LYS A 218 -0.82 -7.34 -0.54
CA LYS A 218 -1.14 -8.27 0.56
C LYS A 218 -1.95 -7.61 1.67
N ARG A 219 -1.66 -6.34 2.02
CA ARG A 219 -2.43 -5.62 3.04
C ARG A 219 -3.86 -5.33 2.62
N ILE A 220 -4.10 -4.97 1.35
CA ILE A 220 -5.43 -4.71 0.83
C ILE A 220 -6.25 -6.00 0.75
N ILE A 221 -5.66 -7.07 0.22
CA ILE A 221 -6.33 -8.38 0.08
C ILE A 221 -6.70 -9.00 1.44
N ASN A 222 -5.86 -8.82 2.45
CA ASN A 222 -6.10 -9.36 3.79
C ASN A 222 -6.85 -8.36 4.71
N ASN A 223 -7.47 -7.32 4.14
CA ASN A 223 -8.25 -6.37 4.90
C ASN A 223 -9.67 -6.93 5.15
N ASP A 224 -9.95 -7.34 6.37
CA ASP A 224 -11.27 -7.83 6.79
C ASP A 224 -12.32 -6.71 6.88
N LYS A 225 -11.93 -5.44 6.66
CA LYS A 225 -12.78 -4.26 6.81
C LYS A 225 -13.16 -3.61 5.48
N ILE A 226 -13.27 -4.39 4.41
CA ILE A 226 -13.65 -3.85 3.09
C ILE A 226 -14.99 -3.10 3.17
N LYS A 227 -15.97 -3.63 3.91
CA LYS A 227 -17.29 -2.98 4.06
C LYS A 227 -17.19 -1.64 4.74
N ASP A 228 -16.41 -1.54 5.81
CA ASP A 228 -16.17 -0.27 6.52
C ASP A 228 -15.48 0.75 5.62
N ASP A 229 -14.54 0.30 4.78
CA ASP A 229 -13.87 1.16 3.80
C ASP A 229 -14.82 1.62 2.69
N LEU A 230 -15.71 0.76 2.20
CA LEU A 230 -16.73 1.11 1.20
C LEU A 230 -17.72 2.16 1.76
N GLU A 231 -18.19 1.98 2.98
CA GLU A 231 -19.08 2.94 3.65
C GLU A 231 -18.39 4.30 3.86
N ARG A 232 -17.10 4.28 4.24
CA ARG A 232 -16.32 5.49 4.53
C ARG A 232 -15.93 6.28 3.29
N ILE A 233 -15.53 5.58 2.21
CA ILE A 233 -14.90 6.16 1.01
C ILE A 233 -15.91 6.33 -0.13
N GLY A 234 -16.88 5.43 -0.21
CA GLY A 234 -17.80 5.24 -1.31
C GLY A 234 -17.31 4.20 -2.31
N GLU A 235 -18.23 3.38 -2.81
CA GLU A 235 -17.93 2.24 -3.68
C GLU A 235 -17.18 2.65 -4.95
N GLU A 236 -17.64 3.68 -5.66
CA GLU A 236 -17.05 4.14 -6.91
C GLU A 236 -15.55 4.49 -6.76
N LYS A 237 -15.22 5.29 -5.76
CA LYS A 237 -13.83 5.70 -5.48
C LYS A 237 -12.95 4.52 -5.05
N TYR A 238 -13.52 3.60 -4.28
CA TYR A 238 -12.81 2.40 -3.85
C TYR A 238 -12.48 1.50 -5.05
N LEU A 239 -13.43 1.28 -5.95
CA LEU A 239 -13.23 0.51 -7.18
C LEU A 239 -12.24 1.17 -8.13
N GLU A 240 -12.29 2.49 -8.27
CA GLU A 240 -11.30 3.25 -9.03
C GLU A 240 -9.88 3.03 -8.49
N ALA A 241 -9.70 3.12 -7.19
CA ALA A 241 -8.41 2.87 -6.55
C ALA A 241 -7.93 1.42 -6.74
N LEU A 242 -8.83 0.42 -6.65
CA LEU A 242 -8.50 -0.97 -6.95
C LEU A 242 -8.11 -1.16 -8.42
N ASN A 243 -8.79 -0.53 -9.35
CA ASN A 243 -8.45 -0.59 -10.77
C ASN A 243 -7.05 0.03 -11.04
N ASN A 244 -6.72 1.13 -10.37
CA ASN A 244 -5.38 1.73 -10.44
C ASN A 244 -4.31 0.80 -9.84
N LEU A 245 -4.60 0.12 -8.73
CA LEU A 245 -3.71 -0.89 -8.16
C LEU A 245 -3.51 -2.07 -9.13
N ASN A 246 -4.59 -2.59 -9.71
CA ASN A 246 -4.55 -3.68 -10.68
C ASN A 246 -3.69 -3.31 -11.89
N LYS A 247 -3.83 -2.08 -12.39
CA LYS A 247 -3.00 -1.54 -13.48
C LYS A 247 -1.52 -1.51 -13.11
N LEU A 248 -1.17 -1.06 -11.90
CA LEU A 248 0.23 -1.09 -11.44
C LEU A 248 0.78 -2.52 -11.33
N CYS A 249 -0.03 -3.47 -10.90
CA CYS A 249 0.35 -4.88 -10.83
C CYS A 249 0.60 -5.47 -12.23
N LEU A 250 -0.21 -5.12 -13.22
CA LEU A 250 -0.02 -5.54 -14.62
C LEU A 250 1.23 -4.94 -15.23
N ASP A 251 1.45 -3.62 -15.06
CA ASP A 251 2.64 -2.93 -15.57
C ASP A 251 3.94 -3.53 -14.99
N HIS A 252 3.87 -4.03 -13.75
CA HIS A 252 5.02 -4.68 -13.09
C HIS A 252 5.35 -6.05 -13.68
N ASN A 253 4.34 -6.83 -14.08
CA ASN A 253 4.47 -8.23 -14.48
C ASN A 253 4.33 -8.46 -16.00
N SER A 254 4.75 -7.52 -16.83
CA SER A 254 4.75 -7.68 -18.30
C SER A 254 3.36 -8.00 -18.89
N GLN A 255 2.33 -7.32 -18.40
CA GLN A 255 0.93 -7.42 -18.85
C GLN A 255 0.18 -8.72 -18.49
N THR A 256 0.77 -9.61 -17.70
CA THR A 256 0.07 -10.80 -17.18
C THR A 256 -0.17 -10.65 -15.68
N PHE A 257 -1.38 -11.04 -15.23
CA PHE A 257 -1.63 -11.12 -13.80
C PHE A 257 -0.84 -12.27 -13.18
N PRO A 258 -0.19 -12.06 -12.02
CA PRO A 258 0.38 -13.17 -11.26
C PRO A 258 -0.69 -14.21 -10.93
N TYR A 259 -0.36 -15.49 -11.02
CA TYR A 259 -1.29 -16.59 -10.67
C TYR A 259 -1.85 -16.49 -9.24
N ASP A 260 -1.15 -15.84 -8.34
CA ASP A 260 -1.56 -15.58 -6.96
C ASP A 260 -2.40 -14.31 -6.76
N MET A 261 -2.80 -13.67 -7.85
CA MET A 261 -3.59 -12.44 -7.78
C MET A 261 -5.04 -12.76 -7.38
N LYS A 262 -5.54 -12.02 -6.41
CA LYS A 262 -6.94 -12.02 -6.01
C LYS A 262 -7.63 -10.76 -6.49
N LEU A 263 -8.85 -10.89 -6.95
CA LEU A 263 -9.70 -9.79 -7.40
C LEU A 263 -11.01 -9.79 -6.64
N LEU A 264 -11.68 -8.64 -6.65
CA LEU A 264 -12.93 -8.45 -5.95
C LEU A 264 -14.09 -9.13 -6.71
N ASN A 265 -14.86 -9.97 -6.00
CA ASN A 265 -16.10 -10.55 -6.52
C ASN A 265 -17.31 -9.63 -6.24
N GLN A 266 -18.49 -10.01 -6.70
CA GLN A 266 -19.74 -9.25 -6.49
C GLN A 266 -20.28 -9.28 -5.04
N ARG A 267 -19.61 -9.99 -4.13
CA ARG A 267 -19.87 -9.98 -2.69
C ARG A 267 -18.84 -9.18 -1.90
N PHE A 268 -18.00 -8.43 -2.61
CA PHE A 268 -16.88 -7.67 -2.02
C PHE A 268 -15.89 -8.55 -1.25
N GLU A 269 -15.64 -9.76 -1.77
CA GLU A 269 -14.63 -10.67 -1.25
C GLU A 269 -13.48 -10.79 -2.26
N PHE A 270 -12.24 -10.84 -1.80
CA PHE A 270 -11.08 -11.10 -2.65
C PHE A 270 -10.94 -12.59 -2.95
N VAL A 271 -11.07 -12.96 -4.21
CA VAL A 271 -11.06 -14.35 -4.71
C VAL A 271 -9.93 -14.51 -5.73
N ASP A 272 -9.33 -15.69 -5.75
CA ASP A 272 -8.29 -16.02 -6.73
C ASP A 272 -8.81 -15.84 -8.16
N ILE A 273 -8.01 -15.21 -9.01
CA ILE A 273 -8.38 -14.88 -10.39
C ILE A 273 -8.85 -16.11 -11.17
N SER A 274 -8.27 -17.29 -10.93
CA SER A 274 -8.63 -18.56 -11.57
C SER A 274 -10.02 -19.09 -11.24
N LYS A 275 -10.65 -18.55 -10.18
CA LYS A 275 -11.98 -18.94 -9.71
C LYS A 275 -13.06 -17.95 -10.12
N LEU A 276 -12.67 -16.86 -10.77
CA LEU A 276 -13.59 -15.81 -11.17
C LEU A 276 -14.02 -15.95 -12.63
N MET A 277 -15.26 -15.60 -12.88
CA MET A 277 -15.88 -15.56 -14.21
C MET A 277 -16.36 -14.15 -14.52
N ASN A 278 -16.36 -13.77 -15.78
CA ASN A 278 -16.96 -12.53 -16.23
C ASN A 278 -18.49 -12.65 -16.27
N ASP A 279 -19.19 -11.70 -15.66
CA ASP A 279 -20.64 -11.71 -15.55
C ASP A 279 -21.30 -11.12 -16.80
N GLU A 280 -22.01 -11.98 -17.56
CA GLU A 280 -22.89 -11.61 -18.68
C GLU A 280 -24.32 -12.11 -18.40
N SER A 281 -24.71 -12.28 -17.13
CA SER A 281 -25.97 -12.89 -16.75
C SER A 281 -26.96 -11.90 -16.11
N ASP A 282 -28.23 -12.29 -16.14
CA ASP A 282 -29.35 -11.54 -15.59
C ASP A 282 -29.31 -11.51 -14.06
N ASP A 283 -29.49 -10.32 -13.45
CA ASP A 283 -29.44 -10.13 -12.01
C ASP A 283 -30.63 -10.78 -11.29
N GLU A 284 -31.83 -10.81 -11.92
CA GLU A 284 -33.03 -11.42 -11.34
C GLU A 284 -32.92 -12.96 -11.27
N LEU A 285 -32.35 -13.58 -12.31
CA LEU A 285 -32.04 -15.00 -12.29
C LEU A 285 -31.01 -15.37 -11.21
N LYS A 286 -30.02 -14.52 -10.97
CA LYS A 286 -29.07 -14.70 -9.86
C LYS A 286 -29.75 -14.59 -8.50
N ASP A 287 -30.71 -13.68 -8.35
CA ASP A 287 -31.51 -13.57 -7.13
C ASP A 287 -32.40 -14.78 -6.88
N ILE A 288 -33.00 -15.33 -7.95
CA ILE A 288 -33.78 -16.56 -7.85
C ILE A 288 -32.89 -17.73 -7.43
N LEU A 289 -31.71 -17.85 -8.00
CA LEU A 289 -30.74 -18.89 -7.65
C LEU A 289 -30.24 -18.76 -6.20
N LEU A 290 -30.05 -17.52 -5.72
CA LEU A 290 -29.70 -17.25 -4.33
C LEU A 290 -30.77 -17.73 -3.34
N LEU A 291 -32.06 -17.60 -3.67
CA LEU A 291 -33.15 -18.10 -2.84
C LEU A 291 -33.10 -19.64 -2.66
N PHE A 292 -32.47 -20.34 -3.57
CA PHE A 292 -32.15 -21.76 -3.42
C PHE A 292 -30.80 -22.03 -2.71
N ASN A 293 -30.26 -21.04 -1.98
CA ASN A 293 -28.98 -21.09 -1.27
C ASN A 293 -27.76 -21.30 -2.19
N ASN A 294 -27.86 -20.92 -3.46
CA ASN A 294 -26.75 -20.95 -4.39
C ASN A 294 -26.34 -19.53 -4.79
N ASP A 295 -25.31 -19.00 -4.12
CA ASP A 295 -24.81 -17.63 -4.32
C ASP A 295 -23.69 -17.58 -5.36
N VAL A 296 -24.08 -17.47 -6.62
CA VAL A 296 -23.13 -17.39 -7.75
C VAL A 296 -22.31 -16.10 -7.78
N ARG A 297 -22.77 -15.02 -7.11
CA ARG A 297 -22.03 -13.76 -7.05
C ARG A 297 -20.65 -13.90 -6.42
N ARG A 298 -20.44 -14.95 -5.62
CA ARG A 298 -19.12 -15.26 -5.05
C ARG A 298 -18.07 -15.68 -6.10
N LYS A 299 -18.50 -16.23 -7.23
CA LYS A 299 -17.61 -16.62 -8.34
C LYS A 299 -17.60 -15.62 -9.50
N LEU A 300 -18.36 -14.52 -9.41
CA LEU A 300 -18.45 -13.52 -10.45
C LEU A 300 -17.57 -12.32 -10.12
N LEU A 301 -16.77 -11.88 -11.09
CA LEU A 301 -15.99 -10.66 -10.99
C LEU A 301 -16.92 -9.46 -10.73
N HIS A 302 -16.51 -8.55 -9.85
CA HIS A 302 -17.27 -7.34 -9.59
C HIS A 302 -17.35 -6.47 -10.85
N LYS A 303 -18.56 -5.99 -11.19
CA LYS A 303 -18.85 -5.25 -12.44
C LYS A 303 -18.00 -3.97 -12.60
N GLY A 304 -17.58 -3.35 -11.48
CA GLY A 304 -16.73 -2.16 -11.46
C GLY A 304 -15.23 -2.44 -11.57
N ILE A 305 -14.79 -3.70 -11.64
CA ILE A 305 -13.38 -4.05 -11.81
C ILE A 305 -13.04 -4.15 -13.30
N ASN A 306 -12.22 -3.22 -13.77
CA ASN A 306 -11.76 -3.15 -15.16
C ASN A 306 -10.45 -3.94 -15.32
N ILE A 307 -10.49 -5.03 -16.08
CA ILE A 307 -9.32 -5.85 -16.37
C ILE A 307 -9.13 -5.90 -17.88
N PHE A 308 -8.01 -5.35 -18.32
CA PHE A 308 -7.62 -5.40 -19.72
C PHE A 308 -6.95 -6.75 -20.01
N ASN A 309 -7.30 -7.38 -21.13
CA ASN A 309 -6.64 -8.58 -21.70
C ASN A 309 -6.78 -9.91 -20.93
N ASN A 310 -7.87 -10.15 -20.19
CA ASN A 310 -8.08 -11.46 -19.59
C ASN A 310 -9.16 -12.27 -20.27
N ASN A 311 -8.86 -13.51 -20.60
CA ASN A 311 -9.79 -14.51 -21.08
C ASN A 311 -10.52 -15.16 -19.87
N PHE A 312 -11.31 -14.37 -19.13
CA PHE A 312 -12.20 -14.95 -18.14
C PHE A 312 -13.25 -15.79 -18.82
N GLU A 313 -13.55 -16.94 -18.25
CA GLU A 313 -14.73 -17.70 -18.62
C GLU A 313 -15.97 -16.82 -18.41
N ARG A 314 -16.90 -16.86 -19.38
CA ARG A 314 -18.10 -16.04 -19.34
C ARG A 314 -19.22 -16.80 -18.64
N TYR A 315 -19.80 -16.17 -17.64
CA TYR A 315 -20.97 -16.69 -16.96
C TYR A 315 -22.23 -16.02 -17.50
N ARG A 316 -23.09 -16.80 -18.14
CA ARG A 316 -24.27 -16.32 -18.88
C ARG A 316 -25.56 -16.89 -18.29
N ASN A 317 -26.72 -16.40 -18.78
CA ASN A 317 -28.04 -16.92 -18.41
C ASN A 317 -28.13 -18.43 -18.57
N GLN A 318 -27.50 -19.04 -19.60
CA GLN A 318 -27.44 -20.48 -19.77
C GLN A 318 -26.82 -21.23 -18.58
N ASN A 319 -25.77 -20.65 -17.97
CA ASN A 319 -25.12 -21.26 -16.81
C ASN A 319 -26.10 -21.28 -15.61
N ILE A 320 -26.81 -20.14 -15.37
CA ILE A 320 -27.80 -20.04 -14.30
C ILE A 320 -28.96 -21.02 -14.57
N ALA A 321 -29.47 -21.07 -15.81
CA ALA A 321 -30.56 -21.96 -16.20
C ALA A 321 -30.19 -23.43 -15.95
N ASN A 322 -28.98 -23.86 -16.29
CA ASN A 322 -28.50 -25.21 -16.02
C ASN A 322 -28.48 -25.53 -14.51
N GLU A 323 -28.01 -24.59 -13.68
CA GLU A 323 -27.97 -24.75 -12.22
C GLU A 323 -29.39 -24.78 -11.64
N LEU A 324 -30.27 -23.86 -12.06
CA LEU A 324 -31.68 -23.85 -11.63
C LEU A 324 -32.42 -25.10 -12.06
N CYS A 325 -32.29 -25.54 -13.32
CA CYS A 325 -32.91 -26.77 -13.80
C CYS A 325 -32.49 -27.99 -12.98
N ALA A 326 -31.22 -28.08 -12.62
CA ALA A 326 -30.71 -29.19 -11.78
C ALA A 326 -31.37 -29.18 -10.38
N ILE A 327 -31.47 -27.99 -9.76
CA ILE A 327 -32.10 -27.83 -8.44
C ILE A 327 -33.60 -28.17 -8.52
N ILE A 328 -34.29 -27.61 -9.51
CA ILE A 328 -35.74 -27.81 -9.68
C ILE A 328 -36.07 -29.29 -9.93
N ARG A 329 -35.34 -29.95 -10.84
CA ARG A 329 -35.56 -31.40 -11.11
C ARG A 329 -35.40 -32.24 -9.85
N ARG A 330 -34.36 -31.94 -9.02
CA ARG A 330 -34.17 -32.63 -7.74
C ARG A 330 -35.36 -32.42 -6.80
N LYS A 331 -35.77 -31.13 -6.60
CA LYS A 331 -36.91 -30.83 -5.70
C LYS A 331 -38.22 -31.46 -6.15
N LEU A 332 -38.55 -31.42 -7.45
CA LEU A 332 -39.74 -32.07 -8.00
C LEU A 332 -39.65 -33.60 -7.88
N SER A 333 -38.46 -34.19 -8.01
CA SER A 333 -38.27 -35.63 -7.76
C SER A 333 -38.49 -35.97 -6.29
N ASP A 334 -37.98 -35.17 -5.36
CA ASP A 334 -38.21 -35.38 -3.93
C ASP A 334 -39.69 -35.30 -3.55
N GLU A 335 -40.45 -34.36 -4.13
CA GLU A 335 -41.88 -34.22 -3.96
C GLU A 335 -42.67 -35.46 -4.54
N SER A 336 -42.23 -35.96 -5.70
CA SER A 336 -42.84 -37.18 -6.28
C SER A 336 -42.62 -38.43 -5.41
N ASN A 337 -41.57 -38.40 -4.55
CA ASN A 337 -41.28 -39.45 -3.57
C ASN A 337 -41.89 -39.17 -2.18
N GLY A 338 -42.82 -38.22 -2.09
CA GLY A 338 -43.62 -37.94 -0.88
C GLY A 338 -43.03 -36.84 0.02
N ALA A 339 -42.03 -36.12 -0.39
CA ALA A 339 -41.53 -34.94 0.34
C ALA A 339 -42.55 -33.78 0.20
N GLN A 340 -42.80 -33.09 1.32
CA GLN A 340 -43.70 -31.93 1.30
C GLN A 340 -42.91 -30.67 0.83
N ARG A 341 -43.51 -29.91 -0.10
CA ARG A 341 -42.95 -28.64 -0.57
C ARG A 341 -42.89 -27.63 0.56
N LYS A 342 -41.74 -27.00 0.73
CA LYS A 342 -41.55 -25.91 1.69
C LYS A 342 -42.13 -24.60 1.15
N ASN A 343 -42.67 -23.74 2.01
CA ASN A 343 -43.20 -22.43 1.62
C ASN A 343 -42.16 -21.54 0.93
N GLU A 344 -40.89 -21.62 1.37
CA GLU A 344 -39.77 -20.88 0.76
C GLU A 344 -39.50 -21.32 -0.69
N ASP A 345 -39.58 -22.63 -0.96
CA ASP A 345 -39.41 -23.17 -2.30
C ASP A 345 -40.60 -22.75 -3.20
N GLN A 346 -41.80 -22.70 -2.66
CA GLN A 346 -42.96 -22.23 -3.40
C GLN A 346 -42.85 -20.77 -3.80
N ALA A 347 -42.42 -19.91 -2.87
CA ALA A 347 -42.18 -18.49 -3.16
C ALA A 347 -41.11 -18.29 -4.26
N THR A 348 -40.08 -19.13 -4.24
CA THR A 348 -38.99 -19.09 -5.26
C THR A 348 -39.50 -19.59 -6.62
N PHE A 349 -40.31 -20.66 -6.65
CA PHE A 349 -40.95 -21.16 -7.87
C PHE A 349 -41.88 -20.11 -8.49
N ASN A 350 -42.67 -19.42 -7.68
CA ASN A 350 -43.56 -18.37 -8.16
C ASN A 350 -42.75 -17.24 -8.81
N ARG A 351 -41.65 -16.80 -8.18
CA ARG A 351 -40.78 -15.78 -8.73
C ARG A 351 -40.12 -16.21 -10.06
N LEU A 352 -39.70 -17.46 -10.18
CA LEU A 352 -39.21 -18.01 -11.45
C LEU A 352 -40.29 -18.05 -12.52
N THR A 353 -41.53 -18.40 -12.16
CA THR A 353 -42.66 -18.40 -13.08
C THR A 353 -42.99 -16.98 -13.57
N ASP A 354 -42.94 -15.99 -12.69
CA ASP A 354 -43.06 -14.56 -13.06
C ASP A 354 -41.98 -14.14 -14.04
N TRP A 355 -40.72 -14.56 -13.82
CA TRP A 355 -39.64 -14.32 -14.77
C TRP A 355 -39.91 -14.99 -16.14
N PHE A 356 -40.43 -16.22 -16.16
CA PHE A 356 -40.84 -16.90 -17.39
C PHE A 356 -41.90 -16.12 -18.15
N LEU A 357 -42.89 -15.56 -17.46
CA LEU A 357 -43.96 -14.77 -18.07
C LEU A 357 -43.42 -13.48 -18.72
N ASN A 358 -42.46 -12.83 -18.05
CA ASN A 358 -41.85 -11.59 -18.52
C ASN A 358 -40.86 -11.84 -19.66
N ASN A 359 -40.23 -13.03 -19.73
CA ASN A 359 -39.14 -13.38 -20.65
C ASN A 359 -39.44 -14.65 -21.45
N ALA A 360 -40.67 -14.82 -21.95
CA ALA A 360 -41.18 -16.09 -22.48
C ALA A 360 -40.29 -16.72 -23.58
N ASN A 361 -39.75 -15.92 -24.51
CA ASN A 361 -38.90 -16.44 -25.59
C ASN A 361 -37.57 -16.97 -25.05
N GLU A 362 -36.95 -16.23 -24.14
CA GLU A 362 -35.69 -16.62 -23.52
C GLU A 362 -35.87 -17.81 -22.56
N ALA A 363 -36.99 -17.83 -21.81
CA ALA A 363 -37.33 -18.91 -20.93
C ALA A 363 -37.49 -20.25 -21.68
N LYS A 364 -38.13 -20.25 -22.85
CA LYS A 364 -38.24 -21.45 -23.70
C LYS A 364 -36.87 -21.96 -24.15
N MET A 365 -35.97 -21.08 -24.53
CA MET A 365 -34.64 -21.48 -24.98
C MET A 365 -33.78 -22.02 -23.83
N LEU A 366 -33.77 -21.32 -22.70
CA LEU A 366 -32.86 -21.62 -21.59
C LEU A 366 -33.37 -22.76 -20.69
N PHE A 367 -34.70 -22.84 -20.48
CA PHE A 367 -35.32 -23.73 -19.50
C PHE A 367 -36.22 -24.82 -20.13
N ALA A 368 -36.08 -25.11 -21.40
CA ALA A 368 -36.99 -25.97 -22.19
C ALA A 368 -37.88 -26.94 -21.39
N ASP A 369 -37.29 -27.95 -20.74
CA ASP A 369 -38.02 -28.98 -19.98
C ASP A 369 -38.80 -28.45 -18.77
N VAL A 370 -38.24 -27.41 -18.09
CA VAL A 370 -38.83 -26.80 -16.89
C VAL A 370 -39.96 -25.86 -17.31
N TYR A 371 -39.79 -25.13 -18.41
CA TYR A 371 -40.76 -24.21 -18.98
C TYR A 371 -42.03 -24.95 -19.43
N GLU A 372 -41.89 -26.09 -20.10
CA GLU A 372 -43.04 -26.93 -20.50
C GLU A 372 -43.81 -27.46 -19.28
N LYS A 373 -43.11 -27.71 -18.19
CA LYS A 373 -43.67 -28.23 -16.93
C LYS A 373 -43.90 -27.15 -15.87
N GLN A 374 -43.96 -25.88 -16.25
CA GLN A 374 -44.11 -24.77 -15.30
C GLN A 374 -45.36 -24.87 -14.41
N HIS A 375 -46.43 -25.57 -14.87
CA HIS A 375 -47.61 -25.86 -14.07
C HIS A 375 -47.32 -26.65 -12.79
N LEU A 376 -46.23 -27.43 -12.76
CA LEU A 376 -45.78 -28.14 -11.55
C LEU A 376 -45.11 -27.23 -10.54
N LEU A 377 -44.67 -26.03 -10.94
CA LEU A 377 -43.99 -25.07 -10.05
C LEU A 377 -44.98 -24.25 -9.25
N THR A 378 -46.21 -24.05 -9.76
CA THR A 378 -47.22 -23.20 -9.14
C THR A 378 -48.25 -24.02 -8.35
N GLN A 379 -48.87 -23.38 -7.35
CA GLN A 379 -50.04 -23.96 -6.69
C GLN A 379 -51.27 -23.88 -7.63
N PRO A 380 -52.29 -24.75 -7.46
CA PRO A 380 -53.44 -24.78 -8.35
C PRO A 380 -54.13 -23.41 -8.55
N GLU A 381 -54.23 -22.60 -7.51
CA GLU A 381 -54.84 -21.27 -7.56
C GLU A 381 -54.04 -20.27 -8.39
N GLU A 382 -52.71 -20.35 -8.37
CA GLU A 382 -51.80 -19.48 -9.15
C GLU A 382 -51.70 -19.94 -10.61
N THR A 383 -51.83 -21.23 -10.86
CA THR A 383 -51.93 -21.78 -12.21
C THR A 383 -53.08 -21.16 -12.98
N ILE A 384 -54.25 -20.96 -12.32
CA ILE A 384 -55.41 -20.30 -12.90
C ILE A 384 -55.15 -18.81 -13.21
N ARG A 385 -54.46 -18.09 -12.34
CA ARG A 385 -54.08 -16.69 -12.56
C ARG A 385 -53.09 -16.56 -13.73
N ASN A 386 -52.11 -17.43 -13.83
CA ASN A 386 -51.10 -17.42 -14.88
C ASN A 386 -51.68 -17.80 -16.25
N CYS A 387 -52.59 -18.77 -16.30
CA CYS A 387 -53.35 -19.09 -17.52
C CYS A 387 -54.23 -17.92 -18.01
N ARG A 388 -54.77 -17.12 -17.11
CA ARG A 388 -55.52 -15.90 -17.48
C ARG A 388 -54.62 -14.79 -18.02
N LYS A 389 -53.42 -14.60 -17.46
CA LYS A 389 -52.42 -13.61 -17.98
C LYS A 389 -51.93 -13.98 -19.38
N ILE A 390 -51.66 -15.25 -19.67
CA ILE A 390 -51.24 -15.72 -20.99
C ILE A 390 -52.33 -15.51 -22.05
N LYS A 391 -53.62 -15.66 -21.70
CA LYS A 391 -54.74 -15.40 -22.62
C LYS A 391 -54.99 -13.92 -22.93
N CYS A 392 -54.50 -13.00 -22.12
CA CYS A 392 -54.64 -11.55 -22.35
C CYS A 392 -53.49 -10.97 -23.16
N THR A 393 -52.47 -11.74 -23.53
CA THR A 393 -51.26 -11.28 -24.25
C THR A 393 -51.18 -11.85 -25.68
N ILE A 394 -52.20 -12.57 -26.14
CA ILE A 394 -52.45 -12.99 -27.52
C ILE A 394 -53.58 -12.11 -28.07
#